data_8a838c1595d02b315a8a95682181068f
#
_entry.id   8a838c1595d02b315a8a95682181068f
#
_cell.length_a   1.000
_cell.length_b   1.000
_cell.length_c   1.000
_cell.angle_alpha   90.00
_cell.angle_beta   90.00
_cell.angle_gamma   90.00
#
_symmetry.space_group_name_H-M   'P 1'
#
loop_
_entity.id
_entity.type
_entity.pdbx_description
1 polymer ?
#
loop_
_entity_poly.entity_id
_entity_poly.type
_entity_poly.pdbx_seq_one_letter_code
_entity_poly.pdbx_strand_id
1 'polypeptide(L)'
;VYFNVDTEGNIYVNDWDKKCIRKFDPDGNYSLTIGGPGQGPGKFRNVWRPRFDKNNDMYVSDSGGNRRISLFKRDGTLLRLIRLPIRLSDISINSRGFYIGYLTTMIENPKGDSATILLGFFDSQFQLLEEFHKITREFKPLSGRGEESYAQFLADLIGNDAFKPATTYALAEDDSAYVGYPDTYEIKIFSPEGKLDTIVRREYDPIKITEKHIEGFIRLQEEEFFRYAPSPEDIKEKAFTLIEYPKFKPAYDTFVLMDNGWIVVIVDYIADEYTLIDLFDRQGTYIAQFAAKIPIANLLFKNGKAYALAIENDFRYVKRYGYEIQEKRDNKWIPIRSHPSS
;
A
#
# COMPACT_ATOMS: atom_id res chain seq x y z
N VAL A 1 -10.24 1.70 -1.93
CA VAL A 1 -10.00 2.04 -3.36
C VAL A 1 -8.51 2.12 -3.59
N TYR A 2 -8.02 1.51 -4.67
CA TYR A 2 -6.66 1.61 -5.17
C TYR A 2 -6.66 2.16 -6.58
N PHE A 3 -5.59 2.80 -6.97
CA PHE A 3 -5.39 3.23 -8.35
C PHE A 3 -3.95 3.01 -8.79
N ASN A 4 -3.71 3.14 -10.09
CA ASN A 4 -2.39 3.23 -10.69
C ASN A 4 -2.48 4.05 -11.99
N VAL A 5 -1.32 4.50 -12.46
CA VAL A 5 -1.19 5.35 -13.66
C VAL A 5 -0.24 4.66 -14.63
N ASP A 6 -0.64 4.57 -15.90
CA ASP A 6 0.19 4.00 -16.95
C ASP A 6 1.24 5.00 -17.49
N THR A 7 2.10 4.55 -18.39
CA THR A 7 3.16 5.40 -18.97
C THR A 7 2.63 6.54 -19.85
N GLU A 8 1.36 6.50 -20.24
CA GLU A 8 0.69 7.56 -21.01
C GLU A 8 -0.07 8.54 -20.13
N GLY A 9 -0.12 8.28 -18.81
CA GLY A 9 -0.83 9.11 -17.83
C GLY A 9 -2.30 8.72 -17.64
N ASN A 10 -2.78 7.64 -18.27
CA ASN A 10 -4.13 7.17 -18.00
C ASN A 10 -4.23 6.62 -16.58
N ILE A 11 -5.35 6.90 -15.94
CA ILE A 11 -5.60 6.54 -14.54
C ILE A 11 -6.53 5.32 -14.49
N TYR A 12 -6.13 4.30 -13.76
CA TYR A 12 -6.91 3.07 -13.59
C TYR A 12 -7.28 2.91 -12.11
N VAL A 13 -8.56 2.87 -11.82
CA VAL A 13 -9.10 2.83 -10.45
C VAL A 13 -9.87 1.53 -10.26
N ASN A 14 -9.59 0.76 -9.18
CA ASN A 14 -10.42 -0.37 -8.85
C ASN A 14 -11.73 0.08 -8.22
N ASP A 15 -12.84 -0.40 -8.76
CA ASP A 15 -14.17 -0.27 -8.17
C ASP A 15 -14.47 -1.59 -7.45
N TRP A 16 -14.26 -1.59 -6.13
CA TRP A 16 -14.43 -2.78 -5.30
C TRP A 16 -15.87 -3.28 -5.29
N ASP A 17 -16.85 -2.37 -5.29
CA ASP A 17 -18.27 -2.73 -5.24
C ASP A 17 -18.75 -3.31 -6.56
N LYS A 18 -18.32 -2.74 -7.68
CA LYS A 18 -18.67 -3.21 -9.03
C LYS A 18 -17.74 -4.32 -9.55
N LYS A 19 -16.69 -4.67 -8.79
CA LYS A 19 -15.70 -5.70 -9.16
C LYS A 19 -15.08 -5.46 -10.54
N CYS A 20 -14.67 -4.23 -10.82
CA CYS A 20 -14.10 -3.83 -12.11
C CYS A 20 -12.98 -2.80 -11.93
N ILE A 21 -12.26 -2.53 -13.01
CA ILE A 21 -11.33 -1.40 -13.12
C ILE A 21 -11.97 -0.35 -14.02
N ARG A 22 -11.97 0.89 -13.57
CA ARG A 22 -12.37 2.06 -14.39
C ARG A 22 -11.13 2.74 -14.89
N LYS A 23 -11.07 2.97 -16.20
CA LYS A 23 -10.00 3.72 -16.86
C LYS A 23 -10.48 5.13 -17.15
N PHE A 24 -9.60 6.09 -16.87
CA PHE A 24 -9.76 7.50 -17.20
C PHE A 24 -8.56 7.96 -18.03
N ASP A 25 -8.75 8.94 -18.90
CA ASP A 25 -7.65 9.57 -19.61
C ASP A 25 -6.80 10.47 -18.68
N PRO A 26 -5.67 11.05 -19.15
CA PRO A 26 -4.83 11.91 -18.32
C PRO A 26 -5.53 13.18 -17.80
N ASP A 27 -6.62 13.60 -18.43
CA ASP A 27 -7.42 14.76 -18.03
C ASP A 27 -8.58 14.39 -17.06
N GLY A 28 -8.70 13.10 -16.72
CA GLY A 28 -9.68 12.59 -15.77
C GLY A 28 -11.03 12.23 -16.40
N ASN A 29 -11.15 12.26 -17.75
CA ASN A 29 -12.38 11.85 -18.41
C ASN A 29 -12.50 10.33 -18.43
N TYR A 30 -13.68 9.80 -18.11
CA TYR A 30 -13.95 8.37 -18.17
C TYR A 30 -13.75 7.83 -19.59
N SER A 31 -13.01 6.73 -19.70
CA SER A 31 -12.69 6.07 -20.97
C SER A 31 -13.43 4.74 -21.12
N LEU A 32 -13.18 3.79 -20.23
CA LEU A 32 -13.81 2.46 -20.30
C LEU A 32 -13.82 1.74 -18.95
N THR A 33 -14.63 0.67 -18.86
CA THR A 33 -14.65 -0.25 -17.72
C THR A 33 -14.09 -1.61 -18.15
N ILE A 34 -13.15 -2.15 -17.37
CA ILE A 34 -12.50 -3.43 -17.60
C ILE A 34 -12.95 -4.42 -16.52
N GLY A 35 -13.44 -5.58 -16.95
CA GLY A 35 -13.86 -6.65 -16.06
C GLY A 35 -15.33 -6.57 -15.65
N GLY A 36 -15.60 -6.86 -14.38
CA GLY A 36 -16.94 -6.95 -13.78
C GLY A 36 -17.06 -8.19 -12.89
N PRO A 37 -18.17 -8.34 -12.13
CA PRO A 37 -18.35 -9.42 -11.18
C PRO A 37 -18.43 -10.80 -11.85
N GLY A 38 -17.82 -11.81 -11.22
CA GLY A 38 -17.94 -13.19 -11.67
C GLY A 38 -16.66 -14.02 -11.64
N GLN A 39 -16.73 -15.23 -12.21
CA GLN A 39 -15.63 -16.19 -12.23
C GLN A 39 -15.08 -16.43 -13.66
N GLY A 40 -15.81 -16.03 -14.69
CA GLY A 40 -15.40 -16.17 -16.08
C GLY A 40 -14.10 -15.43 -16.42
N PRO A 41 -13.50 -15.65 -17.59
CA PRO A 41 -12.33 -14.90 -18.05
C PRO A 41 -12.58 -13.40 -18.02
N GLY A 42 -11.63 -12.64 -17.46
CA GLY A 42 -11.73 -11.17 -17.32
C GLY A 42 -12.73 -10.68 -16.27
N LYS A 43 -13.35 -11.58 -15.47
CA LYS A 43 -14.25 -11.23 -14.36
C LYS A 43 -13.54 -11.35 -13.03
N PHE A 44 -14.03 -10.66 -12.00
CA PHE A 44 -13.41 -10.61 -10.67
C PHE A 44 -14.41 -11.00 -9.57
N ARG A 45 -13.90 -11.64 -8.53
CA ARG A 45 -14.53 -11.77 -7.22
C ARG A 45 -13.98 -10.72 -6.26
N ASN A 46 -12.65 -10.54 -6.27
CA ASN A 46 -11.94 -9.52 -5.50
C ASN A 46 -10.96 -8.81 -6.43
N VAL A 47 -11.25 -7.56 -6.75
CA VAL A 47 -10.42 -6.74 -7.64
C VAL A 47 -9.40 -5.95 -6.81
N TRP A 48 -8.13 -6.27 -6.95
CA TRP A 48 -7.05 -5.56 -6.28
C TRP A 48 -6.51 -4.39 -7.11
N ARG A 49 -5.43 -3.79 -6.64
CA ARG A 49 -4.74 -2.68 -7.31
C ARG A 49 -4.35 -3.09 -8.74
N PRO A 50 -4.74 -2.33 -9.78
CA PRO A 50 -4.17 -2.52 -11.10
C PRO A 50 -2.68 -2.19 -11.09
N ARG A 51 -1.88 -2.97 -11.79
CA ARG A 51 -0.45 -2.74 -11.99
C ARG A 51 -0.11 -2.92 -13.46
N PHE A 52 1.06 -2.47 -13.87
CA PHE A 52 1.50 -2.55 -15.27
C PHE A 52 2.80 -3.33 -15.35
N ASP A 53 2.93 -4.12 -16.40
CA ASP A 53 4.18 -4.78 -16.75
C ASP A 53 5.05 -3.85 -17.63
N LYS A 54 6.24 -4.33 -18.03
CA LYS A 54 7.17 -3.59 -18.89
C LYS A 54 6.62 -3.20 -20.26
N ASN A 55 5.59 -3.88 -20.75
CA ASN A 55 4.93 -3.56 -22.01
C ASN A 55 3.78 -2.57 -21.82
N ASN A 56 3.59 -2.08 -20.58
CA ASN A 56 2.44 -1.26 -20.19
C ASN A 56 1.10 -1.99 -20.34
N ASP A 57 1.11 -3.34 -20.30
CA ASP A 57 -0.10 -4.14 -20.19
C ASP A 57 -0.53 -4.21 -18.72
N MET A 58 -1.83 -3.99 -18.48
CA MET A 58 -2.37 -3.98 -17.13
C MET A 58 -2.54 -5.41 -16.62
N TYR A 59 -2.11 -5.66 -15.39
CA TYR A 59 -2.48 -6.87 -14.69
C TYR A 59 -3.18 -6.59 -13.37
N VAL A 60 -4.14 -7.45 -13.02
CA VAL A 60 -4.96 -7.34 -11.82
C VAL A 60 -5.00 -8.68 -11.10
N SER A 61 -4.66 -8.68 -9.83
CA SER A 61 -4.75 -9.87 -8.98
C SER A 61 -6.17 -10.04 -8.43
N ASP A 62 -6.66 -11.26 -8.45
CA ASP A 62 -7.89 -11.73 -7.80
C ASP A 62 -7.54 -12.93 -6.88
N SER A 63 -6.59 -12.72 -5.98
CA SER A 63 -5.99 -13.76 -5.14
C SER A 63 -6.94 -14.34 -4.10
N GLY A 64 -7.79 -13.51 -3.50
CA GLY A 64 -8.79 -13.93 -2.50
C GLY A 64 -10.05 -14.54 -3.10
N GLY A 65 -10.32 -14.34 -4.39
CA GLY A 65 -11.52 -14.77 -5.07
C GLY A 65 -11.31 -15.92 -6.07
N ASN A 66 -10.88 -15.56 -7.28
CA ASN A 66 -10.69 -16.52 -8.36
C ASN A 66 -9.29 -17.16 -8.37
N ARG A 67 -8.40 -16.76 -7.48
CA ARG A 67 -7.01 -17.23 -7.35
C ARG A 67 -6.24 -17.16 -8.67
N ARG A 68 -6.22 -15.98 -9.27
CA ARG A 68 -5.55 -15.74 -10.54
C ARG A 68 -5.11 -14.30 -10.70
N ILE A 69 -4.21 -14.08 -11.64
CA ILE A 69 -3.87 -12.76 -12.20
C ILE A 69 -4.49 -12.71 -13.60
N SER A 70 -5.19 -11.62 -13.92
CA SER A 70 -5.73 -11.35 -15.25
C SER A 70 -4.90 -10.26 -15.91
N LEU A 71 -4.36 -10.51 -17.10
CA LEU A 71 -3.63 -9.54 -17.91
C LEU A 71 -4.52 -8.98 -19.00
N PHE A 72 -4.47 -7.67 -19.21
CA PHE A 72 -5.27 -6.96 -20.19
C PHE A 72 -4.41 -6.00 -21.00
N LYS A 73 -4.73 -5.86 -22.28
CA LYS A 73 -4.25 -4.74 -23.08
C LYS A 73 -4.83 -3.42 -22.59
N ARG A 74 -4.26 -2.31 -23.02
CA ARG A 74 -4.72 -0.94 -22.69
C ARG A 74 -6.17 -0.67 -23.14
N ASP A 75 -6.66 -1.37 -24.17
CA ASP A 75 -8.04 -1.29 -24.65
C ASP A 75 -9.03 -2.13 -23.84
N GLY A 76 -8.56 -2.80 -22.78
CA GLY A 76 -9.36 -3.68 -21.92
C GLY A 76 -9.53 -5.11 -22.43
N THR A 77 -8.92 -5.47 -23.57
CA THR A 77 -8.95 -6.83 -24.09
C THR A 77 -8.15 -7.77 -23.17
N LEU A 78 -8.77 -8.86 -22.72
CA LEU A 78 -8.08 -9.88 -21.92
C LEU A 78 -7.01 -10.59 -22.76
N LEU A 79 -5.76 -10.56 -22.30
CA LEU A 79 -4.62 -11.25 -22.94
C LEU A 79 -4.47 -12.67 -22.44
N ARG A 80 -4.40 -12.84 -21.14
CA ARG A 80 -4.22 -14.16 -20.52
C ARG A 80 -4.60 -14.17 -19.05
N LEU A 81 -4.76 -15.39 -18.52
CA LEU A 81 -4.96 -15.66 -17.11
C LEU A 81 -3.76 -16.46 -16.57
N ILE A 82 -3.25 -16.06 -15.41
CA ILE A 82 -2.22 -16.79 -14.67
C ILE A 82 -2.89 -17.32 -13.40
N ARG A 83 -2.95 -18.63 -13.24
CA ARG A 83 -3.50 -19.27 -12.04
C ARG A 83 -2.50 -19.14 -10.89
N LEU A 84 -3.00 -18.78 -9.71
CA LEU A 84 -2.21 -18.73 -8.48
C LEU A 84 -2.36 -20.05 -7.71
N PRO A 85 -1.33 -20.90 -7.65
CA PRO A 85 -1.37 -22.16 -6.89
C PRO A 85 -1.31 -21.92 -5.39
N ILE A 86 -0.76 -20.77 -4.96
CA ILE A 86 -0.57 -20.34 -3.57
C ILE A 86 -1.36 -19.06 -3.29
N ARG A 87 -1.55 -18.71 -2.02
CA ARG A 87 -2.21 -17.46 -1.60
C ARG A 87 -1.24 -16.29 -1.63
N LEU A 88 -0.94 -15.81 -2.81
CA LEU A 88 -0.09 -14.65 -3.03
C LEU A 88 -0.95 -13.41 -3.25
N SER A 89 -0.69 -12.33 -2.51
CA SER A 89 -1.43 -11.06 -2.60
C SER A 89 -0.50 -9.88 -2.82
N ASP A 90 -1.05 -8.74 -3.24
CA ASP A 90 -0.35 -7.51 -3.61
C ASP A 90 0.88 -7.79 -4.51
N ILE A 91 0.62 -8.41 -5.65
CA ILE A 91 1.64 -8.99 -6.51
C ILE A 91 2.22 -7.94 -7.45
N SER A 92 3.55 -7.84 -7.52
CA SER A 92 4.29 -7.18 -8.59
C SER A 92 4.95 -8.24 -9.48
N ILE A 93 5.05 -7.95 -10.78
CA ILE A 93 5.69 -8.81 -11.78
C ILE A 93 6.87 -8.03 -12.35
N ASN A 94 8.08 -8.59 -12.25
CA ASN A 94 9.27 -7.97 -12.85
C ASN A 94 9.37 -8.25 -14.36
N SER A 95 10.32 -7.65 -15.05
CA SER A 95 10.49 -7.78 -16.49
C SER A 95 10.82 -9.20 -16.97
N ARG A 96 11.31 -10.05 -16.06
CA ARG A 96 11.65 -11.47 -16.32
C ARG A 96 10.48 -12.41 -16.07
N GLY A 97 9.31 -11.89 -15.60
CA GLY A 97 8.14 -12.68 -15.27
C GLY A 97 8.21 -13.36 -13.91
N PHE A 98 9.07 -12.88 -13.00
CA PHE A 98 9.11 -13.30 -11.60
C PHE A 98 8.16 -12.45 -10.78
N TYR A 99 7.74 -12.96 -9.63
CA TYR A 99 6.74 -12.34 -8.78
C TYR A 99 7.32 -11.89 -7.45
N ILE A 100 6.91 -10.72 -7.00
CA ILE A 100 7.10 -10.24 -5.63
C ILE A 100 5.72 -10.08 -5.02
N GLY A 101 5.51 -10.58 -3.80
CA GLY A 101 4.19 -10.47 -3.16
C GLY A 101 4.15 -11.12 -1.80
N TYR A 102 3.03 -10.93 -1.11
CA TYR A 102 2.81 -11.47 0.22
C TYR A 102 2.17 -12.86 0.14
N LEU A 103 2.87 -13.86 0.65
CA LEU A 103 2.34 -15.20 0.90
C LEU A 103 1.78 -15.26 2.33
N THR A 104 0.49 -15.55 2.46
CA THR A 104 -0.14 -15.74 3.76
C THR A 104 -0.42 -17.21 3.99
N THR A 105 0.10 -17.75 5.10
CA THR A 105 -0.15 -19.11 5.55
C THR A 105 -0.85 -19.07 6.91
N MET A 106 -2.05 -19.63 6.99
CA MET A 106 -2.79 -19.77 8.24
C MET A 106 -2.32 -21.05 8.96
N ILE A 107 -2.09 -20.93 10.25
CA ILE A 107 -1.73 -22.03 11.14
C ILE A 107 -2.84 -22.12 12.18
N GLU A 108 -3.66 -23.17 12.08
CA GLU A 108 -4.68 -23.49 13.07
C GLU A 108 -4.05 -24.29 14.21
N ASN A 109 -4.29 -23.86 15.43
CA ASN A 109 -3.83 -24.60 16.61
C ASN A 109 -4.85 -24.47 17.77
N PRO A 110 -4.84 -25.41 18.76
CA PRO A 110 -5.81 -25.41 19.85
C PRO A 110 -5.74 -24.21 20.80
N LYS A 111 -4.67 -23.41 20.75
CA LYS A 111 -4.46 -22.24 21.62
C LYS A 111 -4.82 -20.91 20.95
N GLY A 112 -5.16 -20.93 19.69
CA GLY A 112 -5.46 -19.76 18.88
C GLY A 112 -4.86 -19.89 17.49
N ASP A 113 -5.44 -19.19 16.54
CA ASP A 113 -4.96 -19.20 15.17
C ASP A 113 -3.82 -18.21 15.01
N SER A 114 -2.88 -18.53 14.15
CA SER A 114 -1.84 -17.60 13.73
C SER A 114 -1.73 -17.54 12.22
N ALA A 115 -1.30 -16.40 11.69
CA ALA A 115 -0.96 -16.27 10.29
C ALA A 115 0.50 -15.85 10.15
N THR A 116 1.21 -16.57 9.32
CA THR A 116 2.53 -16.14 8.83
C THR A 116 2.33 -15.40 7.53
N ILE A 117 2.82 -14.16 7.49
CA ILE A 117 2.83 -13.31 6.31
C ILE A 117 4.29 -13.15 5.88
N LEU A 118 4.61 -13.64 4.71
CA LEU A 118 5.94 -13.62 4.13
C LEU A 118 5.91 -12.74 2.88
N LEU A 119 6.75 -11.72 2.81
CA LEU A 119 7.06 -11.03 1.56
C LEU A 119 8.21 -11.78 0.90
N GLY A 120 7.98 -12.29 -0.30
CA GLY A 120 8.94 -13.14 -1.00
C GLY A 120 9.10 -12.80 -2.47
N PHE A 121 10.20 -13.30 -3.01
CA PHE A 121 10.51 -13.31 -4.43
C PHE A 121 10.31 -14.72 -4.97
N PHE A 122 9.52 -14.86 -6.01
CA PHE A 122 9.07 -16.14 -6.56
C PHE A 122 9.39 -16.22 -8.05
N ASP A 123 9.75 -17.40 -8.52
CA ASP A 123 9.90 -17.65 -9.95
C ASP A 123 8.56 -17.71 -10.70
N SER A 124 8.62 -17.95 -12.00
CA SER A 124 7.45 -18.06 -12.87
C SER A 124 6.54 -19.26 -12.57
N GLN A 125 7.01 -20.25 -11.78
CA GLN A 125 6.28 -21.40 -11.28
C GLN A 125 5.78 -21.21 -9.84
N PHE A 126 5.95 -20.02 -9.27
CA PHE A 126 5.62 -19.67 -7.88
C PHE A 126 6.42 -20.44 -6.82
N GLN A 127 7.64 -20.87 -7.15
CA GLN A 127 8.58 -21.37 -6.16
C GLN A 127 9.25 -20.17 -5.47
N LEU A 128 9.31 -20.21 -4.14
CA LEU A 128 10.00 -19.17 -3.36
C LEU A 128 11.50 -19.25 -3.64
N LEU A 129 12.07 -18.16 -4.13
CA LEU A 129 13.51 -18.01 -4.39
C LEU A 129 14.22 -17.30 -3.25
N GLU A 130 13.58 -16.26 -2.69
CA GLU A 130 14.13 -15.45 -1.60
C GLU A 130 13.01 -15.00 -0.65
N GLU A 131 13.26 -15.08 0.66
CA GLU A 131 12.41 -14.52 1.70
C GLU A 131 12.93 -13.12 2.05
N PHE A 132 12.19 -12.08 1.66
CA PHE A 132 12.59 -10.72 1.96
C PHE A 132 12.28 -10.32 3.40
N HIS A 133 11.10 -10.69 3.88
CA HIS A 133 10.68 -10.43 5.25
C HIS A 133 9.53 -11.36 5.65
N LYS A 134 9.48 -11.71 6.94
CA LYS A 134 8.44 -12.58 7.49
C LYS A 134 8.01 -12.14 8.88
N ILE A 135 6.71 -12.08 9.08
CA ILE A 135 6.09 -11.85 10.39
C ILE A 135 5.08 -12.94 10.69
N THR A 136 4.89 -13.26 11.95
CA THR A 136 3.80 -14.12 12.41
C THR A 136 2.91 -13.31 13.33
N ARG A 137 1.61 -13.34 13.08
CA ARG A 137 0.58 -12.69 13.88
C ARG A 137 -0.30 -13.73 14.54
N GLU A 138 -0.51 -13.59 15.81
CA GLU A 138 -1.47 -14.40 16.56
C GLU A 138 -2.83 -13.72 16.56
N PHE A 139 -3.88 -14.50 16.37
CA PHE A 139 -5.25 -14.04 16.44
C PHE A 139 -5.91 -14.64 17.67
N LYS A 140 -6.46 -13.78 18.50
CA LYS A 140 -7.30 -14.24 19.59
C LYS A 140 -8.70 -14.50 19.05
N PRO A 141 -9.23 -15.72 19.14
CA PRO A 141 -10.59 -16.00 18.73
C PRO A 141 -11.57 -15.22 19.60
N LEU A 142 -12.75 -14.92 19.06
CA LEU A 142 -13.82 -14.34 19.85
C LEU A 142 -14.13 -15.27 21.04
N SER A 143 -13.76 -14.83 22.24
CA SER A 143 -13.97 -15.60 23.47
C SER A 143 -15.18 -15.04 24.21
N GLY A 144 -16.26 -15.81 24.26
CA GLY A 144 -17.47 -15.43 24.98
C GLY A 144 -18.62 -14.92 24.10
N ARG A 145 -19.71 -14.52 24.76
CA ARG A 145 -20.91 -13.97 24.11
C ARG A 145 -21.24 -12.62 24.76
N GLY A 146 -21.79 -11.72 23.97
CA GLY A 146 -22.23 -10.40 24.42
C GLY A 146 -21.33 -9.26 23.96
N GLU A 147 -21.75 -8.05 24.23
CA GLU A 147 -21.18 -6.79 23.73
C GLU A 147 -19.72 -6.59 24.20
N GLU A 148 -19.41 -6.95 25.44
CA GLU A 148 -18.04 -6.83 25.98
C GLU A 148 -17.03 -7.69 25.25
N SER A 149 -17.39 -8.95 25.01
CA SER A 149 -16.56 -9.89 24.28
C SER A 149 -16.36 -9.45 22.82
N TYR A 150 -17.40 -8.89 22.22
CA TYR A 150 -17.33 -8.39 20.84
C TYR A 150 -16.52 -7.10 20.73
N ALA A 151 -16.67 -6.17 21.69
CA ALA A 151 -15.82 -4.98 21.74
C ALA A 151 -14.33 -5.33 21.92
N GLN A 152 -14.02 -6.30 22.80
CA GLN A 152 -12.65 -6.79 22.98
C GLN A 152 -12.10 -7.44 21.69
N PHE A 153 -12.90 -8.25 21.02
CA PHE A 153 -12.50 -8.85 19.73
C PHE A 153 -12.20 -7.77 18.65
N LEU A 154 -13.04 -6.73 18.56
CA LEU A 154 -12.78 -5.60 17.66
C LEU A 154 -11.53 -4.84 18.06
N ALA A 155 -11.33 -4.58 19.35
CA ALA A 155 -10.12 -3.93 19.86
C ALA A 155 -8.85 -4.73 19.52
N ASP A 156 -8.86 -6.05 19.70
CA ASP A 156 -7.73 -6.92 19.33
C ASP A 156 -7.50 -6.92 17.81
N LEU A 157 -8.57 -6.95 17.00
CA LEU A 157 -8.49 -6.96 15.54
C LEU A 157 -7.91 -5.65 14.98
N ILE A 158 -8.46 -4.51 15.41
CA ILE A 158 -8.05 -3.18 14.96
C ILE A 158 -6.69 -2.78 15.57
N GLY A 159 -6.51 -3.05 16.88
CA GLY A 159 -5.31 -2.72 17.63
C GLY A 159 -4.07 -3.51 17.21
N ASN A 160 -4.26 -4.64 16.52
CA ASN A 160 -3.14 -5.41 15.97
C ASN A 160 -2.30 -4.62 14.97
N ASP A 161 -2.88 -3.66 14.27
CA ASP A 161 -2.21 -2.83 13.28
C ASP A 161 -2.00 -1.37 13.73
N ALA A 162 -2.57 -0.98 14.89
CA ALA A 162 -2.51 0.39 15.39
C ALA A 162 -1.06 0.82 15.69
N PHE A 163 -0.50 1.67 14.85
CA PHE A 163 0.87 2.19 14.94
C PHE A 163 1.96 1.12 15.07
N LYS A 164 1.74 -0.07 14.50
CA LYS A 164 2.73 -1.14 14.47
C LYS A 164 3.45 -1.18 13.12
N PRO A 165 4.72 -1.64 13.11
CA PRO A 165 5.45 -1.80 11.86
C PRO A 165 4.72 -2.74 10.89
N ALA A 166 4.61 -2.32 9.65
CA ALA A 166 4.08 -3.15 8.57
C ALA A 166 5.11 -3.24 7.44
N THR A 167 5.33 -4.43 6.93
CA THR A 167 6.23 -4.62 5.78
C THR A 167 5.66 -3.86 4.58
N THR A 168 6.50 -3.08 3.93
CA THR A 168 6.19 -2.40 2.67
C THR A 168 7.22 -2.73 1.62
N TYR A 169 6.84 -2.71 0.35
CA TYR A 169 7.77 -2.89 -0.76
C TYR A 169 7.38 -2.07 -1.98
N ALA A 170 8.36 -1.79 -2.80
CA ALA A 170 8.19 -1.21 -4.12
C ALA A 170 9.10 -1.90 -5.13
N LEU A 171 8.62 -2.08 -6.36
CA LEU A 171 9.42 -2.57 -7.48
C LEU A 171 9.76 -1.38 -8.38
N ALA A 172 11.06 -1.16 -8.59
CA ALA A 172 11.57 -0.11 -9.46
C ALA A 172 11.52 -0.52 -10.94
N GLU A 173 11.70 0.43 -11.84
CA GLU A 173 11.68 0.20 -13.28
C GLU A 173 12.85 -0.69 -13.79
N ASP A 174 13.96 -0.73 -13.02
CA ASP A 174 15.10 -1.60 -13.28
C ASP A 174 14.97 -3.01 -12.66
N ASP A 175 13.77 -3.36 -12.17
CA ASP A 175 13.45 -4.59 -11.46
C ASP A 175 14.07 -4.73 -10.05
N SER A 176 14.74 -3.72 -9.52
CA SER A 176 15.20 -3.72 -8.14
C SER A 176 14.02 -3.66 -7.18
N ALA A 177 14.04 -4.50 -6.14
CA ALA A 177 13.00 -4.53 -5.11
C ALA A 177 13.46 -3.78 -3.87
N TYR A 178 12.69 -2.79 -3.45
CA TYR A 178 12.88 -2.05 -2.21
C TYR A 178 11.96 -2.63 -1.15
N VAL A 179 12.49 -2.99 0.00
CA VAL A 179 11.74 -3.65 1.08
C VAL A 179 12.07 -2.98 2.41
N GLY A 180 11.03 -2.58 3.13
CA GLY A 180 11.14 -1.98 4.45
C GLY A 180 10.23 -2.63 5.47
N TYR A 181 10.74 -2.73 6.70
CA TYR A 181 9.97 -3.04 7.89
C TYR A 181 10.34 -2.02 8.96
N PRO A 182 9.46 -1.06 9.26
CA PRO A 182 9.82 0.14 10.01
C PRO A 182 9.88 -0.03 11.52
N ASP A 183 10.30 -1.19 12.03
CA ASP A 183 10.77 -1.36 13.41
C ASP A 183 12.11 -0.64 13.63
N THR A 184 12.88 -0.49 12.55
CA THR A 184 14.08 0.33 12.44
C THR A 184 13.99 1.20 11.19
N TYR A 185 14.78 2.29 11.13
CA TYR A 185 14.84 3.10 9.92
C TYR A 185 15.77 2.46 8.90
N GLU A 186 15.28 1.39 8.27
CA GLU A 186 16.03 0.59 7.31
C GLU A 186 15.18 0.25 6.09
N ILE A 187 15.74 0.47 4.88
CA ILE A 187 15.16 0.02 3.60
C ILE A 187 16.21 -0.83 2.90
N LYS A 188 15.89 -2.08 2.64
CA LYS A 188 16.73 -3.03 1.91
C LYS A 188 16.43 -2.94 0.42
N ILE A 189 17.47 -2.89 -0.40
CA ILE A 189 17.39 -2.88 -1.86
C ILE A 189 17.94 -4.21 -2.36
N PHE A 190 17.11 -4.94 -3.09
CA PHE A 190 17.46 -6.22 -3.68
C PHE A 190 17.62 -6.07 -5.18
N SER A 191 18.61 -6.75 -5.75
CA SER A 191 18.81 -6.80 -7.20
C SER A 191 17.66 -7.48 -7.93
N PRO A 192 17.56 -7.36 -9.26
CA PRO A 192 16.57 -8.06 -10.08
C PRO A 192 16.57 -9.59 -9.92
N GLU A 193 17.63 -10.16 -9.39
CA GLU A 193 17.77 -11.58 -9.06
C GLU A 193 17.31 -11.92 -7.64
N GLY A 194 16.85 -10.94 -6.86
CA GLY A 194 16.41 -11.12 -5.48
C GLY A 194 17.53 -11.11 -4.44
N LYS A 195 18.77 -10.77 -4.81
CA LYS A 195 19.90 -10.72 -3.87
C LYS A 195 20.00 -9.34 -3.22
N LEU A 196 20.26 -9.32 -1.92
CA LEU A 196 20.48 -8.08 -1.18
C LEU A 196 21.73 -7.36 -1.75
N ASP A 197 21.53 -6.12 -2.20
CA ASP A 197 22.54 -5.26 -2.79
C ASP A 197 22.95 -4.12 -1.84
N THR A 198 21.96 -3.38 -1.32
CA THR A 198 22.18 -2.17 -0.53
C THR A 198 21.20 -2.10 0.63
N ILE A 199 21.61 -1.45 1.72
CA ILE A 199 20.75 -1.12 2.84
C ILE A 199 20.84 0.38 3.09
N VAL A 200 19.72 1.08 2.93
CA VAL A 200 19.57 2.49 3.31
C VAL A 200 19.23 2.56 4.78
N ARG A 201 20.01 3.32 5.56
CA ARG A 201 19.77 3.52 6.99
C ARG A 201 19.82 5.00 7.34
N ARG A 202 19.06 5.36 8.37
CA ARG A 202 19.11 6.70 8.95
C ARG A 202 18.94 6.63 10.46
N GLU A 203 19.73 7.43 11.18
CA GLU A 203 19.43 7.75 12.57
C GLU A 203 18.20 8.66 12.64
N TYR A 204 17.31 8.44 13.59
CA TYR A 204 16.09 9.19 13.75
C TYR A 204 15.69 9.30 15.22
N ASP A 205 14.97 10.38 15.55
CA ASP A 205 14.34 10.52 16.84
C ASP A 205 12.95 9.89 16.83
N PRO A 206 12.63 8.96 17.76
CA PRO A 206 11.32 8.31 17.79
C PRO A 206 10.18 9.32 18.00
N ILE A 207 9.18 9.29 17.14
CA ILE A 207 8.01 10.17 17.20
C ILE A 207 7.01 9.62 18.22
N LYS A 208 6.67 10.43 19.23
CA LYS A 208 5.63 10.05 20.19
C LYS A 208 4.25 10.07 19.54
N ILE A 209 3.45 9.05 19.84
CA ILE A 209 2.04 9.05 19.49
C ILE A 209 1.32 10.09 20.35
N THR A 210 0.56 10.96 19.72
CA THR A 210 -0.25 12.02 20.32
C THR A 210 -1.74 11.71 20.16
N GLU A 211 -2.59 12.46 20.86
CA GLU A 211 -4.04 12.39 20.71
C GLU A 211 -4.47 12.57 19.25
N LYS A 212 -3.86 13.51 18.52
CA LYS A 212 -4.15 13.71 17.08
C LYS A 212 -3.86 12.50 16.21
N HIS A 213 -2.80 11.75 16.52
CA HIS A 213 -2.51 10.50 15.82
C HIS A 213 -3.61 9.46 16.07
N ILE A 214 -4.07 9.35 17.33
CA ILE A 214 -5.13 8.42 17.73
C ILE A 214 -6.47 8.83 17.08
N GLU A 215 -6.84 10.10 17.11
CA GLU A 215 -8.03 10.63 16.44
C GLU A 215 -8.01 10.35 14.93
N GLY A 216 -6.86 10.58 14.27
CA GLY A 216 -6.68 10.26 12.86
C GLY A 216 -6.80 8.76 12.56
N PHE A 217 -6.27 7.91 13.44
CA PHE A 217 -6.40 6.47 13.35
C PHE A 217 -7.86 6.01 13.50
N ILE A 218 -8.58 6.51 14.52
CA ILE A 218 -10.00 6.20 14.76
C ILE A 218 -10.83 6.57 13.54
N ARG A 219 -10.67 7.81 13.03
CA ARG A 219 -11.36 8.27 11.83
C ARG A 219 -11.11 7.35 10.63
N LEU A 220 -9.84 6.94 10.41
CA LEU A 220 -9.52 6.02 9.33
C LEU A 220 -10.21 4.66 9.50
N GLN A 221 -10.29 4.13 10.73
CA GLN A 221 -11.00 2.88 11.00
C GLN A 221 -12.50 3.00 10.75
N GLU A 222 -13.12 4.12 11.08
CA GLU A 222 -14.53 4.38 10.78
C GLU A 222 -14.79 4.43 9.27
N GLU A 223 -13.93 5.10 8.52
CA GLU A 223 -14.07 5.25 7.06
C GLU A 223 -13.76 3.97 6.28
N GLU A 224 -12.83 3.15 6.74
CA GLU A 224 -12.34 1.98 5.98
C GLU A 224 -12.84 0.65 6.56
N PHE A 225 -12.69 0.41 7.87
CA PHE A 225 -13.04 -0.87 8.49
C PHE A 225 -14.54 -0.95 8.77
N PHE A 226 -15.10 0.01 9.53
CA PHE A 226 -16.50 -0.03 9.94
C PHE A 226 -17.50 0.25 8.81
N ARG A 227 -17.06 0.78 7.69
CA ARG A 227 -17.88 0.86 6.49
C ARG A 227 -18.27 -0.52 5.96
N TYR A 228 -17.40 -1.53 6.10
CA TYR A 228 -17.63 -2.90 5.62
C TYR A 228 -18.02 -3.88 6.73
N ALA A 229 -17.75 -3.51 7.97
CA ALA A 229 -18.11 -4.27 9.18
C ALA A 229 -18.88 -3.35 10.15
N PRO A 230 -20.09 -2.89 9.79
CA PRO A 230 -20.84 -1.95 10.62
C PRO A 230 -21.12 -2.56 12.00
N SER A 231 -20.86 -1.79 13.03
CA SER A 231 -21.08 -2.16 14.43
C SER A 231 -21.83 -1.04 15.16
N PRO A 232 -22.59 -1.35 16.23
CA PRO A 232 -23.21 -0.32 17.07
C PRO A 232 -22.17 0.68 17.60
N GLU A 233 -22.55 1.95 17.74
CA GLU A 233 -21.61 3.03 18.07
C GLU A 233 -20.97 2.84 19.45
N ASP A 234 -21.76 2.46 20.45
CA ASP A 234 -21.31 2.16 21.82
C ASP A 234 -20.28 1.02 21.86
N ILE A 235 -20.42 0.03 20.98
CA ILE A 235 -19.45 -1.08 20.85
C ILE A 235 -18.16 -0.58 20.20
N LYS A 236 -18.23 0.29 19.18
CA LYS A 236 -17.05 0.89 18.55
C LYS A 236 -16.28 1.76 19.54
N GLU A 237 -16.95 2.68 20.21
CA GLU A 237 -16.36 3.53 21.25
C GLU A 237 -15.65 2.68 22.32
N LYS A 238 -16.33 1.63 22.81
CA LYS A 238 -15.75 0.70 23.76
C LYS A 238 -14.53 -0.03 23.19
N ALA A 239 -14.58 -0.49 21.96
CA ALA A 239 -13.44 -1.15 21.31
C ALA A 239 -12.24 -0.21 21.23
N PHE A 240 -12.40 1.04 20.81
CA PHE A 240 -11.30 2.00 20.75
C PHE A 240 -10.67 2.31 22.12
N THR A 241 -11.46 2.31 23.21
CA THR A 241 -10.95 2.50 24.58
C THR A 241 -10.14 1.30 25.09
N LEU A 242 -10.35 0.11 24.54
CA LEU A 242 -9.64 -1.12 24.91
C LEU A 242 -8.31 -1.30 24.14
N ILE A 243 -8.05 -0.47 23.12
CA ILE A 243 -6.80 -0.57 22.36
C ILE A 243 -5.63 -0.01 23.16
N GLU A 244 -4.60 -0.83 23.35
CA GLU A 244 -3.33 -0.38 23.92
C GLU A 244 -2.45 0.18 22.81
N TYR A 245 -2.35 1.52 22.75
CA TYR A 245 -1.50 2.19 21.78
C TYR A 245 -0.02 2.18 22.23
N PRO A 246 0.95 1.95 21.32
CA PRO A 246 2.35 2.06 21.65
C PRO A 246 2.72 3.52 22.00
N LYS A 247 3.83 3.71 22.71
CA LYS A 247 4.30 5.05 23.09
C LYS A 247 4.86 5.85 21.90
N PHE A 248 5.47 5.13 20.95
CA PHE A 248 6.12 5.71 19.78
C PHE A 248 5.61 5.07 18.50
N LYS A 249 5.60 5.85 17.43
CA LYS A 249 5.36 5.36 16.07
C LYS A 249 6.51 4.47 15.60
N PRO A 250 6.28 3.63 14.57
CA PRO A 250 7.36 3.04 13.80
C PRO A 250 8.32 4.11 13.25
N ALA A 251 9.51 3.69 12.84
CA ALA A 251 10.53 4.59 12.30
C ALA A 251 10.04 5.41 11.09
N TYR A 252 9.11 4.87 10.34
CA TYR A 252 8.37 5.53 9.27
C TYR A 252 7.05 4.77 9.03
N ASP A 253 6.09 5.39 8.34
CA ASP A 253 4.81 4.75 8.02
C ASP A 253 4.93 3.87 6.75
N THR A 254 5.51 4.41 5.69
CA THR A 254 5.70 3.71 4.41
C THR A 254 6.72 4.45 3.54
N PHE A 255 7.03 3.90 2.36
CA PHE A 255 7.77 4.61 1.33
C PHE A 255 7.21 4.33 -0.07
N VAL A 256 7.50 5.22 -1.00
CA VAL A 256 7.20 5.08 -2.42
C VAL A 256 8.42 5.50 -3.25
N LEU A 257 8.49 5.01 -4.48
CA LEU A 257 9.54 5.40 -5.42
C LEU A 257 9.02 6.45 -6.40
N MET A 258 9.90 7.40 -6.74
CA MET A 258 9.70 8.32 -7.86
C MET A 258 10.21 7.70 -9.17
N ASP A 259 9.81 8.23 -10.31
CA ASP A 259 10.25 7.75 -11.64
C ASP A 259 11.77 7.78 -11.83
N ASN A 260 12.45 8.71 -11.18
CA ASN A 260 13.92 8.80 -11.21
C ASN A 260 14.62 7.84 -10.23
N GLY A 261 13.85 6.99 -9.54
CA GLY A 261 14.34 6.03 -8.55
C GLY A 261 14.59 6.63 -7.17
N TRP A 262 14.25 7.89 -6.92
CA TRP A 262 14.35 8.47 -5.59
C TRP A 262 13.34 7.85 -4.63
N ILE A 263 13.72 7.75 -3.36
CA ILE A 263 12.90 7.15 -2.31
C ILE A 263 12.24 8.26 -1.50
N VAL A 264 10.92 8.26 -1.49
CA VAL A 264 10.08 9.18 -0.68
C VAL A 264 9.58 8.39 0.52
N VAL A 265 10.13 8.65 1.70
CA VAL A 265 9.75 7.96 2.94
C VAL A 265 8.79 8.84 3.71
N ILE A 266 7.62 8.32 4.02
CA ILE A 266 6.62 8.97 4.85
C ILE A 266 6.96 8.66 6.30
N VAL A 267 7.52 9.65 7.00
CA VAL A 267 8.01 9.49 8.38
C VAL A 267 6.88 9.68 9.38
N ASP A 268 6.02 10.66 9.12
CA ASP A 268 4.88 10.97 9.96
C ASP A 268 3.73 11.55 9.14
N TYR A 269 2.52 11.29 9.59
CA TYR A 269 1.31 11.80 8.98
C TYR A 269 0.27 12.17 10.02
N ILE A 270 -0.19 13.39 9.97
CA ILE A 270 -1.38 13.85 10.67
C ILE A 270 -2.35 14.37 9.62
N ALA A 271 -3.48 13.70 9.47
CA ALA A 271 -4.48 14.01 8.46
C ALA A 271 -4.91 15.47 8.54
N ASP A 272 -5.01 16.13 7.36
CA ASP A 272 -5.36 17.54 7.18
C ASP A 272 -4.34 18.56 7.73
N GLU A 273 -3.28 18.12 8.42
CA GLU A 273 -2.24 19.00 8.95
C GLU A 273 -0.97 18.94 8.10
N TYR A 274 -0.26 17.82 8.15
CA TYR A 274 0.98 17.64 7.41
C TYR A 274 1.34 16.18 7.17
N THR A 275 2.22 15.98 6.19
CA THR A 275 2.98 14.75 5.96
C THR A 275 4.46 15.09 6.09
N LEU A 276 5.17 14.47 7.03
CA LEU A 276 6.62 14.61 7.16
C LEU A 276 7.31 13.58 6.26
N ILE A 277 8.16 14.06 5.38
CA ILE A 277 8.78 13.27 4.32
C ILE A 277 10.30 13.36 4.42
N ASP A 278 10.95 12.20 4.38
CA ASP A 278 12.37 12.08 4.08
C ASP A 278 12.57 11.72 2.60
N LEU A 279 13.55 12.34 1.99
CA LEU A 279 13.91 12.11 0.61
C LEU A 279 15.33 11.55 0.52
N PHE A 280 15.48 10.46 -0.23
CA PHE A 280 16.76 9.86 -0.57
C PHE A 280 16.90 9.77 -2.08
N ASP A 281 18.14 9.84 -2.57
CA ASP A 281 18.41 9.53 -3.97
C ASP A 281 18.31 8.02 -4.23
N ARG A 282 18.46 7.62 -5.49
CA ARG A 282 18.41 6.21 -5.89
C ARG A 282 19.56 5.36 -5.33
N GLN A 283 20.63 5.96 -4.84
CA GLN A 283 21.76 5.30 -4.16
C GLN A 283 21.50 5.15 -2.65
N GLY A 284 20.40 5.71 -2.14
CA GLY A 284 20.07 5.72 -0.73
C GLY A 284 20.76 6.82 0.07
N THR A 285 21.34 7.82 -0.61
CA THR A 285 21.91 9.00 0.06
C THR A 285 20.77 9.91 0.52
N TYR A 286 20.80 10.28 1.80
CA TYR A 286 19.83 11.22 2.34
C TYR A 286 19.97 12.61 1.71
N ILE A 287 18.86 13.16 1.25
CA ILE A 287 18.80 14.46 0.59
C ILE A 287 18.20 15.51 1.51
N ALA A 288 16.98 15.27 2.03
CA ALA A 288 16.24 16.24 2.80
C ALA A 288 15.14 15.63 3.65
N GLN A 289 14.69 16.38 4.66
CA GLN A 289 13.40 16.21 5.30
C GLN A 289 12.56 17.48 5.12
N PHE A 290 11.29 17.34 4.85
CA PHE A 290 10.36 18.46 4.70
C PHE A 290 8.94 18.04 5.06
N ALA A 291 8.10 19.01 5.36
CA ALA A 291 6.68 18.80 5.56
C ALA A 291 5.89 19.27 4.34
N ALA A 292 4.89 18.50 3.93
CA ALA A 292 4.01 18.82 2.82
C ALA A 292 2.55 18.57 3.17
N LYS A 293 1.62 19.31 2.57
CA LYS A 293 0.19 19.02 2.65
C LYS A 293 -0.24 18.16 1.46
N ILE A 294 0.09 16.88 1.51
CA ILE A 294 -0.32 15.90 0.50
C ILE A 294 -0.99 14.71 1.18
N PRO A 295 -2.08 14.19 0.62
CA PRO A 295 -2.62 12.92 1.06
C PRO A 295 -1.60 11.80 0.84
N ILE A 296 -1.43 10.92 1.82
CA ILE A 296 -0.52 9.77 1.67
C ILE A 296 -1.24 8.53 1.14
N ALA A 297 -2.57 8.53 1.16
CA ALA A 297 -3.35 7.39 0.73
C ALA A 297 -3.06 7.07 -0.75
N ASN A 298 -2.41 5.94 -0.97
CA ASN A 298 -1.99 5.49 -2.30
C ASN A 298 -1.13 6.50 -3.07
N LEU A 299 -0.23 7.24 -2.39
CA LEU A 299 0.69 8.16 -3.05
C LEU A 299 1.49 7.42 -4.13
N LEU A 300 1.55 8.00 -5.32
CA LEU A 300 2.22 7.46 -6.49
C LEU A 300 2.89 8.58 -7.26
N PHE A 301 4.13 8.37 -7.70
CA PHE A 301 4.82 9.24 -8.64
C PHE A 301 4.87 8.57 -10.02
N LYS A 302 4.45 9.27 -11.04
CA LYS A 302 4.49 8.79 -12.43
C LYS A 302 4.47 9.95 -13.42
N ASN A 303 5.30 9.85 -14.46
CA ASN A 303 5.41 10.84 -15.54
C ASN A 303 5.66 12.28 -15.02
N GLY A 304 6.53 12.42 -14.00
CA GLY A 304 6.84 13.71 -13.39
C GLY A 304 5.67 14.37 -12.65
N LYS A 305 4.70 13.58 -12.20
CA LYS A 305 3.55 14.02 -11.41
C LYS A 305 3.41 13.15 -10.16
N ALA A 306 2.85 13.73 -9.12
CA ALA A 306 2.41 12.99 -7.95
C ALA A 306 0.89 12.80 -8.02
N TYR A 307 0.43 11.61 -7.66
CA TYR A 307 -0.99 11.25 -7.60
C TYR A 307 -1.29 10.73 -6.21
N ALA A 308 -2.41 11.12 -5.65
CA ALA A 308 -2.87 10.63 -4.36
C ALA A 308 -4.39 10.49 -4.33
N LEU A 309 -4.88 9.56 -3.49
CA LEU A 309 -6.29 9.45 -3.20
C LEU A 309 -6.67 10.51 -2.16
N ALA A 310 -7.65 11.33 -2.47
CA ALA A 310 -8.26 12.29 -1.56
C ALA A 310 -9.72 11.94 -1.32
N ILE A 311 -10.22 12.23 -0.12
CA ILE A 311 -11.64 12.06 0.25
C ILE A 311 -12.20 13.46 0.49
N GLU A 312 -13.25 13.83 -0.23
CA GLU A 312 -13.93 15.13 -0.10
C GLU A 312 -15.43 14.90 -0.20
N ASN A 313 -16.18 15.34 0.78
CA ASN A 313 -17.66 15.20 0.84
C ASN A 313 -18.12 13.75 0.57
N ASP A 314 -17.49 12.78 1.23
CA ASP A 314 -17.73 11.32 1.09
C ASP A 314 -17.39 10.73 -0.28
N PHE A 315 -16.85 11.52 -1.20
CA PHE A 315 -16.38 11.06 -2.49
C PHE A 315 -14.86 10.86 -2.49
N ARG A 316 -14.42 9.86 -3.24
CA ARG A 316 -13.00 9.57 -3.43
C ARG A 316 -12.53 10.08 -4.79
N TYR A 317 -11.46 10.85 -4.77
CA TYR A 317 -10.85 11.45 -5.95
C TYR A 317 -9.39 11.02 -6.07
N VAL A 318 -8.93 10.75 -7.29
CA VAL A 318 -7.51 10.70 -7.58
C VAL A 318 -7.09 12.12 -7.96
N LYS A 319 -6.31 12.75 -7.10
CA LYS A 319 -5.76 14.09 -7.35
C LYS A 319 -4.36 13.99 -7.94
N ARG A 320 -4.08 14.85 -8.90
CA ARG A 320 -2.79 15.00 -9.58
C ARG A 320 -2.13 16.29 -9.12
N TYR A 321 -0.87 16.22 -8.73
CA TYR A 321 -0.07 17.34 -8.27
C TYR A 321 1.16 17.49 -9.16
N GLY A 322 1.48 18.73 -9.54
CA GLY A 322 2.80 19.07 -10.02
C GLY A 322 3.77 19.13 -8.83
N TYR A 323 4.99 18.69 -9.03
CA TYR A 323 6.06 18.89 -8.06
C TYR A 323 7.33 19.32 -8.78
N GLU A 324 8.12 20.13 -8.11
CA GLU A 324 9.46 20.49 -8.53
C GLU A 324 10.42 20.21 -7.38
N ILE A 325 11.46 19.46 -7.66
CA ILE A 325 12.57 19.28 -6.75
C ILE A 325 13.64 20.24 -7.21
N GLN A 326 13.80 21.34 -6.48
CA GLN A 326 14.86 22.30 -6.78
C GLN A 326 16.17 21.80 -6.15
N GLU A 327 17.23 21.77 -6.95
CA GLU A 327 18.57 21.50 -6.43
C GLU A 327 18.98 22.56 -5.39
N LYS A 328 19.69 22.11 -4.36
CA LYS A 328 20.20 22.97 -3.30
C LYS A 328 21.20 23.95 -3.89
N ARG A 329 20.88 25.24 -3.86
CA ARG A 329 21.83 26.34 -3.99
C ARG A 329 21.97 27.01 -2.63
N ASP A 330 23.19 27.13 -2.13
CA ASP A 330 23.55 27.91 -0.93
C ASP A 330 22.94 27.46 0.41
N ASN A 331 22.96 26.19 0.74
CA ASN A 331 22.52 25.64 2.04
C ASN A 331 21.09 26.00 2.51
N LYS A 332 20.22 26.48 1.63
CA LYS A 332 18.79 26.73 1.92
C LYS A 332 17.90 25.87 1.04
N TRP A 333 16.98 25.14 1.66
CA TRP A 333 15.93 24.40 0.98
C TRP A 333 14.79 25.30 0.61
N ILE A 334 14.32 25.21 -0.64
CA ILE A 334 13.11 25.88 -1.09
C ILE A 334 11.99 24.84 -1.11
N PRO A 335 10.83 25.14 -0.49
CA PRO A 335 9.75 24.16 -0.34
C PRO A 335 9.19 23.73 -1.69
N ILE A 336 8.83 22.44 -1.79
CA ILE A 336 8.03 21.92 -2.90
C ILE A 336 6.69 22.66 -2.91
N ARG A 337 6.45 23.47 -3.94
CA ARG A 337 5.12 24.06 -4.14
C ARG A 337 4.25 23.06 -4.88
N SER A 338 3.27 22.47 -4.19
CA SER A 338 2.18 21.76 -4.83
C SER A 338 1.22 22.78 -5.44
N HIS A 339 1.14 22.84 -6.74
CA HIS A 339 0.04 23.52 -7.41
C HIS A 339 -0.98 22.46 -7.83
N PRO A 340 -2.24 22.55 -7.43
CA PRO A 340 -3.27 21.73 -8.06
C PRO A 340 -3.31 22.11 -9.53
N SER A 341 -2.98 21.19 -10.42
CA SER A 341 -3.21 21.35 -11.84
C SER A 341 -4.71 21.19 -12.08
N SER A 342 -5.33 22.27 -12.53
CA SER A 342 -6.72 22.33 -13.00
C SER A 342 -7.08 21.21 -13.96
#